data_f2e5603e91d33cc763727bc4f328b53a
#
_entry.id   f2e5603e91d33cc763727bc4f328b53a
#
_cell.length_a   1.000
_cell.length_b   1.000
_cell.length_c   1.000
_cell.angle_alpha   90.00
_cell.angle_beta   90.00
_cell.angle_gamma   90.00
#
_symmetry.space_group_name_H-M   'P 1'
#
loop_
_entity.id
_entity.type
_entity.pdbx_description
1 polymer ?
#
loop_
_entity_poly.entity_id
_entity_poly.type
_entity_poly.pdbx_seq_one_letter_code
_entity_poly.pdbx_strand_id
1 'polypeptide(L)'
;MNANSFASVCSGITPEALTHLFDLSDITLPFLGYRKAMPMHRIVRLEGEGNYTVFHFSDGTQLMVSVTLKKLTSRLAPSVFARPHRKNVVNMLYLEELNPTRQQLTVKLSNGDRIGVSRRKASDFFRQLEGFQQKVLELAV
;
A
#
# COMPACT_ATOMS: atom_id res chain seq x y z
N MET A 1 -17.19 -12.29 -3.99
CA MET A 1 -16.94 -10.92 -3.49
C MET A 1 -17.08 -9.94 -4.63
N ASN A 2 -17.85 -8.90 -4.45
CA ASN A 2 -17.98 -7.85 -5.45
C ASN A 2 -16.70 -7.01 -5.48
N ALA A 3 -16.12 -6.81 -6.67
CA ALA A 3 -14.90 -6.02 -6.83
C ALA A 3 -15.04 -4.58 -6.30
N ASN A 4 -16.27 -4.05 -6.31
CA ASN A 4 -16.54 -2.67 -5.86
C ASN A 4 -16.75 -2.54 -4.35
N SER A 5 -16.79 -3.65 -3.59
CA SER A 5 -17.08 -3.59 -2.17
C SER A 5 -16.00 -2.84 -1.38
N PHE A 6 -14.74 -2.94 -1.80
CA PHE A 6 -13.65 -2.24 -1.15
C PHE A 6 -13.76 -0.72 -1.36
N ALA A 7 -14.00 -0.29 -2.60
CA ALA A 7 -14.11 1.13 -2.93
C ALA A 7 -15.25 1.80 -2.16
N SER A 8 -16.37 1.09 -1.95
CA SER A 8 -17.50 1.64 -1.20
C SER A 8 -17.19 1.83 0.29
N VAL A 9 -16.35 0.99 0.88
CA VAL A 9 -15.95 1.12 2.29
C VAL A 9 -15.09 2.36 2.50
N CYS A 10 -14.19 2.66 1.54
CA CYS A 10 -13.27 3.78 1.63
C CYS A 10 -13.79 5.04 0.93
N SER A 11 -14.98 4.98 0.34
CA SER A 11 -15.55 6.11 -0.40
C SER A 11 -15.78 7.31 0.54
N GLY A 12 -15.29 8.47 0.11
CA GLY A 12 -15.48 9.71 0.86
C GLY A 12 -14.49 9.91 2.01
N ILE A 13 -13.60 8.96 2.26
CA ILE A 13 -12.57 9.08 3.29
C ILE A 13 -11.22 9.31 2.63
N THR A 14 -10.56 10.43 2.94
CA THR A 14 -9.25 10.73 2.37
C THR A 14 -8.16 9.93 3.07
N PRO A 15 -7.02 9.65 2.39
CA PRO A 15 -5.89 9.01 3.04
C PRO A 15 -5.38 9.78 4.26
N GLU A 16 -5.42 11.11 4.23
CA GLU A 16 -5.01 11.95 5.35
C GLU A 16 -5.93 11.75 6.56
N ALA A 17 -7.23 11.66 6.35
CA ALA A 17 -8.19 11.39 7.42
C ALA A 17 -7.96 10.01 8.03
N LEU A 18 -7.69 9.00 7.20
CA LEU A 18 -7.42 7.65 7.65
C LEU A 18 -6.09 7.54 8.41
N THR A 19 -5.14 8.45 8.16
CA THR A 19 -3.85 8.47 8.85
C THR A 19 -4.03 8.49 10.38
N HIS A 20 -4.97 9.30 10.86
CA HIS A 20 -5.24 9.41 12.29
C HIS A 20 -5.84 8.12 12.85
N LEU A 21 -6.65 7.42 12.06
CA LEU A 21 -7.28 6.18 12.48
C LEU A 21 -6.28 5.03 12.61
N PHE A 22 -5.24 5.02 11.79
CA PHE A 22 -4.23 3.96 11.76
C PHE A 22 -2.94 4.33 12.47
N ASP A 23 -2.86 5.54 13.03
CA ASP A 23 -1.69 6.03 13.78
C ASP A 23 -0.40 5.87 12.97
N LEU A 24 -0.42 6.38 11.73
CA LEU A 24 0.73 6.28 10.84
C LEU A 24 1.77 7.32 11.17
N SER A 25 2.97 6.86 11.50
CA SER A 25 4.13 7.72 11.72
C SER A 25 4.86 7.99 10.41
N ASP A 26 5.80 8.93 10.44
CA ASP A 26 6.70 9.16 9.31
C ASP A 26 7.72 8.04 9.22
N ILE A 27 8.18 7.78 7.99
CA ILE A 27 9.32 6.92 7.72
C ILE A 27 10.52 7.79 7.33
N THR A 28 11.69 7.51 7.91
CA THR A 28 12.91 8.24 7.59
C THR A 28 13.65 7.54 6.46
N LEU A 29 13.89 8.27 5.37
CA LEU A 29 14.53 7.73 4.17
C LEU A 29 15.82 8.48 3.85
N PRO A 30 16.83 7.80 3.27
CA PRO A 30 18.02 8.48 2.77
C PRO A 30 17.65 9.32 1.54
N PHE A 31 18.13 10.56 1.50
CA PHE A 31 17.83 11.48 0.42
C PHE A 31 19.02 12.42 0.19
N LEU A 32 19.68 12.27 -0.96
CA LEU A 32 20.77 13.16 -1.41
C LEU A 32 21.80 13.47 -0.30
N GLY A 33 22.24 12.45 0.41
CA GLY A 33 23.28 12.61 1.44
C GLY A 33 22.78 13.01 2.82
N TYR A 34 21.47 13.14 3.01
CA TYR A 34 20.86 13.35 4.33
C TYR A 34 19.62 12.47 4.48
N ARG A 35 19.09 12.42 5.70
CA ARG A 35 17.87 11.64 5.97
C ARG A 35 16.67 12.57 6.04
N LYS A 36 15.57 12.15 5.42
CA LYS A 36 14.35 12.94 5.39
C LYS A 36 13.19 12.09 5.89
N ALA A 37 12.40 12.66 6.80
CA ALA A 37 11.17 12.03 7.26
C ALA A 37 10.07 12.25 6.21
N MET A 38 9.40 11.14 5.83
CA MET A 38 8.32 11.17 4.84
C MET A 38 7.04 10.64 5.48
N PRO A 39 5.90 11.34 5.33
CA PRO A 39 4.63 10.83 5.84
C PRO A 39 4.24 9.53 5.12
N MET A 40 3.98 8.47 5.89
CA MET A 40 3.61 7.18 5.30
C MET A 40 2.33 7.24 4.48
N HIS A 41 1.39 8.11 4.84
CA HIS A 41 0.13 8.21 4.11
C HIS A 41 0.30 8.71 2.68
N ARG A 42 1.43 9.35 2.36
CA ARG A 42 1.72 9.82 0.99
C ARG A 42 2.31 8.75 0.10
N ILE A 43 2.72 7.61 0.66
CA ILE A 43 3.30 6.51 -0.11
C ILE A 43 2.15 5.68 -0.68
N VAL A 44 2.04 5.63 -2.01
CA VAL A 44 1.04 4.81 -2.70
C VAL A 44 1.50 3.36 -2.77
N ARG A 45 2.73 3.14 -3.19
CA ARG A 45 3.33 1.80 -3.24
C ARG A 45 4.85 1.87 -3.27
N LEU A 46 5.46 0.73 -2.99
CA LEU A 46 6.89 0.52 -3.13
C LEU A 46 7.13 -0.59 -4.13
N GLU A 47 8.12 -0.40 -4.98
CA GLU A 47 8.50 -1.35 -6.01
C GLU A 47 9.96 -1.75 -5.86
N GLY A 48 10.21 -3.06 -5.70
CA GLY A 48 11.56 -3.58 -5.55
C GLY A 48 12.27 -3.74 -6.89
N GLU A 49 13.49 -3.24 -6.97
CA GLU A 49 14.37 -3.33 -8.14
C GLU A 49 15.74 -3.83 -7.67
N GLY A 50 15.88 -5.14 -7.45
CA GLY A 50 17.11 -5.71 -6.92
C GLY A 50 17.42 -5.18 -5.52
N ASN A 51 18.56 -4.48 -5.38
CA ASN A 51 18.98 -3.88 -4.11
C ASN A 51 18.38 -2.50 -3.87
N TYR A 52 17.53 -2.03 -4.77
CA TYR A 52 16.91 -0.71 -4.70
C TYR A 52 15.42 -0.85 -4.52
N THR A 53 14.80 0.18 -3.99
CA THR A 53 13.35 0.30 -3.90
C THR A 53 12.92 1.66 -4.44
N VAL A 54 11.87 1.65 -5.26
CA VAL A 54 11.25 2.87 -5.78
C VAL A 54 9.98 3.14 -5.00
N PHE A 55 9.93 4.30 -4.37
CA PHE A 55 8.73 4.80 -3.71
C PHE A 55 7.90 5.59 -4.72
N HIS A 56 6.61 5.29 -4.80
CA HIS A 56 5.65 6.03 -5.63
C HIS A 56 4.73 6.81 -4.69
N PHE A 57 4.77 8.14 -4.81
CA PHE A 57 4.02 9.03 -3.92
C PHE A 57 2.70 9.50 -4.55
N SER A 58 1.79 9.97 -3.72
CA SER A 58 0.45 10.40 -4.13
C SER A 58 0.45 11.62 -5.07
N ASP A 59 1.52 12.43 -5.03
CA ASP A 59 1.66 13.57 -5.92
C ASP A 59 2.26 13.21 -7.29
N GLY A 60 2.50 11.91 -7.54
CA GLY A 60 3.08 11.43 -8.79
C GLY A 60 4.60 11.39 -8.80
N THR A 61 5.28 11.87 -7.77
CA THR A 61 6.73 11.81 -7.68
C THR A 61 7.20 10.42 -7.28
N GLN A 62 8.47 10.13 -7.55
CA GLN A 62 9.12 8.87 -7.23
C GLN A 62 10.44 9.15 -6.53
N LEU A 63 10.85 8.22 -5.67
CA LEU A 63 12.13 8.27 -4.99
C LEU A 63 12.74 6.87 -5.00
N MET A 64 13.96 6.74 -5.53
CA MET A 64 14.70 5.49 -5.50
C MET A 64 15.69 5.53 -4.33
N VAL A 65 15.67 4.49 -3.49
CA VAL A 65 16.58 4.36 -2.35
C VAL A 65 17.35 3.05 -2.44
N SER A 66 18.60 3.06 -1.98
CA SER A 66 19.48 1.88 -1.98
C SER A 66 19.22 0.99 -0.75
N VAL A 67 17.96 0.65 -0.53
CA VAL A 67 17.52 -0.23 0.55
C VAL A 67 16.58 -1.26 -0.07
N THR A 68 16.72 -2.53 0.33
CA THR A 68 15.88 -3.60 -0.23
C THR A 68 14.44 -3.46 0.24
N LEU A 69 13.52 -3.95 -0.59
CA LEU A 69 12.10 -3.95 -0.25
C LEU A 69 11.83 -4.74 1.03
N LYS A 70 12.54 -5.85 1.23
CA LYS A 70 12.41 -6.66 2.44
C LYS A 70 12.71 -5.86 3.71
N LYS A 71 13.80 -5.08 3.71
CA LYS A 71 14.17 -4.25 4.85
C LYS A 71 13.15 -3.14 5.09
N LEU A 72 12.68 -2.51 4.02
CA LEU A 72 11.70 -1.43 4.14
C LEU A 72 10.35 -1.95 4.62
N THR A 73 9.94 -3.14 4.18
CA THR A 73 8.65 -3.72 4.60
C THR A 73 8.56 -3.85 6.12
N SER A 74 9.67 -4.20 6.78
CA SER A 74 9.68 -4.32 8.25
C SER A 74 9.51 -2.99 8.98
N ARG A 75 9.69 -1.87 8.26
CA ARG A 75 9.56 -0.51 8.82
C ARG A 75 8.22 0.14 8.52
N LEU A 76 7.38 -0.52 7.72
CA LEU A 76 6.08 -0.01 7.33
C LEU A 76 4.99 -0.54 8.28
N ALA A 77 3.93 0.26 8.45
CA ALA A 77 2.79 -0.14 9.28
C ALA A 77 2.05 -1.33 8.65
N PRO A 78 2.04 -2.51 9.30
CA PRO A 78 1.41 -3.70 8.72
C PRO A 78 -0.12 -3.59 8.64
N SER A 79 -0.72 -2.64 9.36
CA SER A 79 -2.17 -2.41 9.31
C SER A 79 -2.63 -1.77 8.01
N VAL A 80 -1.74 -1.09 7.29
CA VAL A 80 -2.09 -0.39 6.03
C VAL A 80 -1.28 -0.83 4.82
N PHE A 81 -0.09 -1.37 5.02
CA PHE A 81 0.76 -1.82 3.91
C PHE A 81 0.69 -3.33 3.77
N ALA A 82 0.40 -3.79 2.55
CA ALA A 82 0.32 -5.20 2.23
C ALA A 82 1.26 -5.52 1.08
N ARG A 83 1.75 -6.76 1.04
CA ARG A 83 2.69 -7.21 0.00
C ARG A 83 2.02 -8.25 -0.90
N PRO A 84 1.29 -7.83 -1.96
CA PRO A 84 0.59 -8.75 -2.84
C PRO A 84 1.53 -9.52 -3.78
N HIS A 85 2.76 -9.06 -3.94
CA HIS A 85 3.75 -9.64 -4.82
C HIS A 85 5.13 -9.41 -4.21
N ARG A 86 6.08 -10.31 -4.52
CA ARG A 86 7.44 -10.17 -3.97
C ARG A 86 8.12 -8.84 -4.32
N LYS A 87 7.71 -8.24 -5.43
CA LYS A 87 8.29 -6.97 -5.91
C LYS A 87 7.47 -5.74 -5.53
N ASN A 88 6.30 -5.91 -4.96
CA ASN A 88 5.41 -4.77 -4.70
C ASN A 88 4.84 -4.80 -3.30
N VAL A 89 4.88 -3.65 -2.64
CA VAL A 89 4.14 -3.37 -1.42
C VAL A 89 3.17 -2.25 -1.74
N VAL A 90 1.92 -2.39 -1.36
CA VAL A 90 0.88 -1.38 -1.64
C VAL A 90 0.33 -0.82 -0.34
N ASN A 91 0.00 0.46 -0.39
CA ASN A 91 -0.72 1.12 0.70
C ASN A 91 -2.22 0.90 0.46
N MET A 92 -2.88 0.18 1.37
CA MET A 92 -4.29 -0.17 1.21
C MET A 92 -5.21 1.06 1.28
N LEU A 93 -4.73 2.20 1.78
CA LEU A 93 -5.48 3.46 1.72
C LEU A 93 -5.78 3.90 0.28
N TYR A 94 -4.95 3.47 -0.67
CA TYR A 94 -5.08 3.85 -2.10
C TYR A 94 -5.67 2.73 -2.95
N LEU A 95 -6.09 1.62 -2.35
CA LEU A 95 -6.74 0.53 -3.09
C LEU A 95 -8.10 0.98 -3.59
N GLU A 96 -8.33 0.84 -4.88
CA GLU A 96 -9.56 1.25 -5.54
C GLU A 96 -10.40 0.07 -5.97
N GLU A 97 -9.78 -0.94 -6.61
CA GLU A 97 -10.49 -2.09 -7.16
C GLU A 97 -9.70 -3.38 -6.99
N LEU A 98 -10.44 -4.48 -6.83
CA LEU A 98 -9.93 -5.84 -6.97
C LEU A 98 -10.49 -6.41 -8.26
N ASN A 99 -9.61 -6.87 -9.15
CA ASN A 99 -10.01 -7.37 -10.46
C ASN A 99 -9.58 -8.84 -10.63
N PRO A 100 -10.44 -9.81 -10.28
CA PRO A 100 -10.12 -11.22 -10.53
C PRO A 100 -10.24 -11.53 -12.01
N THR A 101 -9.24 -12.21 -12.56
CA THR A 101 -9.26 -12.77 -13.90
C THR A 101 -9.03 -14.27 -13.80
N ARG A 102 -9.19 -15.00 -14.92
CA ARG A 102 -8.92 -16.44 -14.95
C ARG A 102 -7.46 -16.77 -14.59
N GLN A 103 -6.56 -15.86 -14.90
CA GLN A 103 -5.12 -16.08 -14.78
C GLN A 103 -4.54 -15.51 -13.50
N GLN A 104 -5.05 -14.36 -13.06
CA GLN A 104 -4.45 -13.66 -11.95
C GLN A 104 -5.44 -12.66 -11.34
N LEU A 105 -5.35 -12.49 -10.01
CA LEU A 105 -5.99 -11.38 -9.35
C LEU A 105 -5.08 -10.16 -9.50
N THR A 106 -5.64 -9.02 -9.88
CA THR A 106 -4.93 -7.74 -9.89
C THR A 106 -5.65 -6.74 -9.00
N VAL A 107 -4.91 -5.78 -8.48
CA VAL A 107 -5.47 -4.66 -7.74
C VAL A 107 -5.17 -3.38 -8.50
N LYS A 108 -6.12 -2.45 -8.48
CA LYS A 108 -5.95 -1.12 -9.06
C LYS A 108 -5.82 -0.12 -7.92
N LEU A 109 -4.80 0.71 -8.00
CA LEU A 109 -4.58 1.80 -7.05
C LEU A 109 -5.16 3.10 -7.62
N SER A 110 -5.43 4.07 -6.75
CA SER A 110 -6.04 5.34 -7.14
C SER A 110 -5.19 6.17 -8.11
N ASN A 111 -3.88 5.91 -8.17
CA ASN A 111 -2.99 6.57 -9.14
C ASN A 111 -3.03 5.92 -10.53
N GLY A 112 -3.85 4.87 -10.71
CA GLY A 112 -3.98 4.15 -11.97
C GLY A 112 -3.11 2.91 -12.10
N ASP A 113 -2.17 2.69 -11.19
CA ASP A 113 -1.30 1.52 -11.24
C ASP A 113 -2.09 0.24 -11.00
N ARG A 114 -1.73 -0.81 -11.75
CA ARG A 114 -2.31 -2.15 -11.58
C ARG A 114 -1.22 -3.11 -11.14
N ILE A 115 -1.47 -3.80 -10.03
CA ILE A 115 -0.48 -4.67 -9.39
C ILE A 115 -1.04 -6.09 -9.37
N GLY A 116 -0.25 -7.05 -9.87
CA GLY A 116 -0.62 -8.46 -9.79
C GLY A 116 -0.45 -9.01 -8.39
N VAL A 117 -1.40 -9.85 -7.97
CA VAL A 117 -1.31 -10.56 -6.70
C VAL A 117 -0.80 -11.97 -6.99
N SER A 118 0.36 -12.33 -6.44
CA SER A 118 0.91 -13.66 -6.67
C SER A 118 0.08 -14.72 -5.92
N ARG A 119 0.01 -15.93 -6.47
CA ARG A 119 -0.72 -17.04 -5.84
C ARG A 119 -0.19 -17.32 -4.42
N ARG A 120 1.11 -17.23 -4.27
CA ARG A 120 1.79 -17.51 -2.99
C ARG A 120 1.43 -16.48 -1.92
N LYS A 121 1.19 -15.23 -2.33
CA LYS A 121 0.89 -14.11 -1.43
C LYS A 121 -0.60 -13.85 -1.25
N ALA A 122 -1.45 -14.46 -2.07
CA ALA A 122 -2.87 -14.12 -2.13
C ALA A 122 -3.58 -14.31 -0.77
N SER A 123 -3.33 -15.43 -0.10
CA SER A 123 -3.96 -15.74 1.18
C SER A 123 -3.64 -14.67 2.25
N ASP A 124 -2.35 -14.34 2.39
CA ASP A 124 -1.91 -13.32 3.35
C ASP A 124 -2.43 -11.95 2.97
N PHE A 125 -2.43 -11.64 1.66
CA PHE A 125 -2.95 -10.37 1.17
C PHE A 125 -4.43 -10.20 1.51
N PHE A 126 -5.24 -11.21 1.26
CA PHE A 126 -6.67 -11.16 1.59
C PHE A 126 -6.90 -11.01 3.09
N ARG A 127 -6.11 -11.68 3.90
CA ARG A 127 -6.20 -11.56 5.37
C ARG A 127 -5.89 -10.13 5.83
N GLN A 128 -4.84 -9.53 5.28
CA GLN A 128 -4.49 -8.15 5.58
C GLN A 128 -5.59 -7.19 5.12
N LEU A 129 -6.14 -7.43 3.93
CA LEU A 129 -7.21 -6.62 3.36
C LEU A 129 -8.47 -6.67 4.21
N GLU A 130 -8.87 -7.87 4.66
CA GLU A 130 -10.03 -8.03 5.55
C GLU A 130 -9.83 -7.29 6.86
N GLY A 131 -8.64 -7.40 7.46
CA GLY A 131 -8.31 -6.67 8.68
C GLY A 131 -8.38 -5.17 8.50
N PHE A 132 -7.88 -4.68 7.38
CA PHE A 132 -7.94 -3.26 7.03
C PHE A 132 -9.38 -2.78 6.86
N GLN A 133 -10.20 -3.51 6.10
CA GLN A 133 -11.60 -3.18 5.89
C GLN A 133 -12.39 -3.17 7.19
N GLN A 134 -12.16 -4.16 8.04
CA GLN A 134 -12.82 -4.27 9.33
C GLN A 134 -12.49 -3.07 10.23
N LYS A 135 -11.22 -2.68 10.26
CA LYS A 135 -10.77 -1.54 11.05
C LYS A 135 -11.37 -0.23 10.54
N VAL A 136 -11.44 -0.03 9.22
CA VAL A 136 -12.08 1.16 8.63
C VAL A 136 -13.56 1.22 9.02
N LEU A 137 -14.27 0.09 8.93
CA LEU A 137 -15.68 0.03 9.31
C LEU A 137 -15.89 0.35 10.79
N GLU A 138 -15.06 -0.17 11.68
CA GLU A 138 -15.14 0.10 13.11
C GLU A 138 -14.89 1.56 13.46
N LEU A 139 -13.95 2.19 12.77
CA LEU A 139 -13.52 3.56 13.08
C LEU A 139 -14.32 4.63 12.33
N ALA A 140 -14.98 4.26 11.24
CA ALA A 140 -15.78 5.18 10.42
C ALA A 140 -17.24 5.29 10.88
N VAL A 141 -17.64 4.49 11.86
CA VAL A 141 -19.02 4.48 12.41
C VAL A 141 -19.15 5.45 13.57
#